data_6cf92481d10d11c8ced56539c287291a
#
_entry.id   6cf92481d10d11c8ced56539c287291a
#
_cell.length_a   1.000
_cell.length_b   1.000
_cell.length_c   1.000
_cell.angle_alpha   90.00
_cell.angle_beta   90.00
_cell.angle_gamma   90.00
#
_symmetry.space_group_name_H-M   'P 1'
#
loop_
_entity.id
_entity.type
_entity.pdbx_description
1 polymer ?
#
loop_
_entity_poly.entity_id
_entity_poly.type
_entity_poly.pdbx_seq_one_letter_code
_entity_poly.pdbx_strand_id
1 'polypeptide(L)'
;YLIDALSDTKQTTLESNDPIKMWIVINIPKSIPAGDYTGNLVVTSDKATEITFTIKIKVIDRTLPSVENWSFHLDLWQYPLNILEITNSHNPANKIEMWSNEHLALLESAYKILYNCGQKVISAYIMDGALGAESMVKWIKKANGKWEYDFTAFDKYVTTLMSWGISKQINCFSPYGWNGGKISFWDESVNKKLIINTSPGSQEYTERWDHFLTEFRTHLVNRGWFDKTVLYMDEVSEN
;
A
#
# COMPACT_ATOMS: atom_id res chain seq x y z
N TYR A 1 -1.44 25.96 -2.95
CA TYR A 1 -1.37 24.75 -3.79
C TYR A 1 -0.62 23.68 -3.01
N LEU A 2 -1.23 22.51 -2.84
CA LEU A 2 -0.55 21.32 -2.35
C LEU A 2 0.08 20.64 -3.57
N ILE A 3 1.39 20.44 -3.53
CA ILE A 3 2.11 19.67 -4.55
C ILE A 3 2.15 18.25 -4.03
N ASP A 4 1.40 17.36 -4.66
CA ASP A 4 1.31 15.94 -4.30
C ASP A 4 1.92 15.00 -5.34
N ALA A 5 2.29 15.53 -6.52
CA ALA A 5 2.94 14.76 -7.56
C ALA A 5 4.13 15.52 -8.16
N LEU A 6 5.21 14.79 -8.47
CA LEU A 6 6.35 15.27 -9.23
C LEU A 6 6.22 14.80 -10.68
N SER A 7 6.37 15.72 -11.64
CA SER A 7 6.49 15.39 -13.05
C SER A 7 7.96 15.18 -13.41
N ASP A 8 8.25 14.21 -14.24
CA ASP A 8 9.59 13.95 -14.80
C ASP A 8 9.85 14.73 -16.08
N THR A 9 8.96 15.67 -16.43
CA THR A 9 9.14 16.54 -17.60
C THR A 9 10.37 17.44 -17.42
N LYS A 10 11.25 17.42 -18.43
CA LYS A 10 12.48 18.24 -18.44
C LYS A 10 12.24 19.65 -18.96
N GLN A 11 11.06 19.94 -19.46
CA GLN A 11 10.66 21.25 -19.98
C GLN A 11 9.27 21.61 -19.48
N THR A 12 9.08 22.87 -19.15
CA THR A 12 7.78 23.40 -18.74
C THR A 12 7.68 24.87 -19.13
N THR A 13 6.45 25.36 -19.25
CA THR A 13 6.19 26.77 -19.49
C THR A 13 6.05 27.50 -18.15
N LEU A 14 6.79 28.61 -18.02
CA LEU A 14 6.66 29.53 -16.88
C LEU A 14 5.58 30.57 -17.21
N GLU A 15 4.56 30.61 -16.39
CA GLU A 15 3.61 31.72 -16.38
C GLU A 15 4.16 32.88 -15.53
N SER A 16 3.76 34.09 -15.87
CA SER A 16 4.22 35.30 -15.17
C SER A 16 3.82 35.23 -13.68
N ASN A 17 4.79 35.41 -12.78
CA ASN A 17 4.64 35.38 -11.33
C ASN A 17 4.30 33.99 -10.72
N ASP A 18 4.47 32.92 -11.47
CA ASP A 18 4.30 31.56 -10.93
C ASP A 18 5.67 30.87 -10.78
N PRO A 19 6.19 30.69 -9.54
CA PRO A 19 7.48 30.07 -9.33
C PRO A 19 7.40 28.55 -9.55
N ILE A 20 8.36 28.00 -10.32
CA ILE A 20 8.52 26.56 -10.49
C ILE A 20 9.42 26.01 -9.41
N LYS A 21 8.99 24.92 -8.78
CA LYS A 21 9.78 24.11 -7.86
C LYS A 21 10.37 22.94 -8.61
N MET A 22 11.70 22.79 -8.55
CA MET A 22 12.40 21.66 -9.15
C MET A 22 12.93 20.75 -8.04
N TRP A 23 12.69 19.45 -8.17
CA TRP A 23 13.24 18.43 -7.29
C TRP A 23 14.44 17.78 -7.98
N ILE A 24 15.61 17.82 -7.33
CA ILE A 24 16.86 17.30 -7.89
C ILE A 24 17.27 16.08 -7.06
N VAL A 25 17.44 14.93 -7.73
CA VAL A 25 17.96 13.72 -7.13
C VAL A 25 19.35 13.44 -7.66
N ILE A 26 20.32 13.27 -6.76
CA ILE A 26 21.69 12.93 -7.10
C ILE A 26 22.00 11.54 -6.55
N ASN A 27 22.19 10.58 -7.45
CA ASN A 27 22.59 9.23 -7.09
C ASN A 27 24.11 9.18 -6.91
N ILE A 28 24.56 8.76 -5.73
CA ILE A 28 25.97 8.55 -5.42
C ILE A 28 26.24 7.05 -5.50
N PRO A 29 26.98 6.57 -6.55
CA PRO A 29 27.35 5.15 -6.65
C PRO A 29 28.23 4.70 -5.49
N LYS A 30 28.07 3.45 -5.06
CA LYS A 30 28.88 2.87 -3.95
C LYS A 30 30.39 2.87 -4.22
N SER A 31 30.80 2.95 -5.50
CA SER A 31 32.20 2.97 -5.94
C SER A 31 32.85 4.34 -5.90
N ILE A 32 32.10 5.41 -5.64
CA ILE A 32 32.67 6.76 -5.59
C ILE A 32 33.53 6.92 -4.31
N PRO A 33 34.80 7.31 -4.39
CA PRO A 33 35.61 7.56 -3.21
C PRO A 33 35.06 8.71 -2.36
N ALA A 34 35.41 8.72 -1.08
CA ALA A 34 35.17 9.88 -0.23
C ALA A 34 35.95 11.10 -0.74
N GLY A 35 35.29 12.27 -0.72
CA GLY A 35 35.89 13.50 -1.23
C GLY A 35 34.87 14.58 -1.52
N ASP A 36 35.38 15.74 -1.97
CA ASP A 36 34.53 16.85 -2.38
C ASP A 36 34.35 16.85 -3.90
N TYR A 37 33.12 16.91 -4.33
CA TYR A 37 32.70 16.88 -5.74
C TYR A 37 31.94 18.16 -6.08
N THR A 38 32.11 18.63 -7.29
CA THR A 38 31.41 19.81 -7.79
C THR A 38 30.79 19.51 -9.14
N GLY A 39 29.54 19.89 -9.32
CA GLY A 39 28.80 19.81 -10.56
C GLY A 39 28.00 21.08 -10.81
N ASN A 40 27.47 21.22 -12.01
CA ASN A 40 26.62 22.35 -12.37
C ASN A 40 25.23 21.87 -12.78
N LEU A 41 24.20 22.56 -12.30
CA LEU A 41 22.86 22.52 -12.84
C LEU A 41 22.65 23.76 -13.68
N VAL A 42 22.37 23.57 -14.94
CA VAL A 42 22.15 24.67 -15.90
C VAL A 42 20.65 24.73 -16.21
N VAL A 43 20.03 25.89 -15.99
CA VAL A 43 18.66 26.18 -16.36
C VAL A 43 18.66 27.13 -17.53
N THR A 44 18.09 26.70 -18.63
CA THR A 44 18.00 27.48 -19.88
C THR A 44 16.57 27.90 -20.12
N SER A 45 16.37 29.03 -20.76
CA SER A 45 15.08 29.55 -21.21
C SER A 45 15.20 30.12 -22.61
N ASP A 46 14.12 30.08 -23.37
CA ASP A 46 14.06 30.72 -24.70
C ASP A 46 13.99 32.25 -24.62
N LYS A 47 13.70 32.82 -23.46
CA LYS A 47 13.46 34.26 -23.26
C LYS A 47 14.36 34.92 -22.21
N ALA A 48 15.20 34.15 -21.51
CA ALA A 48 16.05 34.69 -20.45
C ALA A 48 17.47 34.14 -20.54
N THR A 49 18.40 34.86 -19.91
CA THR A 49 19.78 34.40 -19.78
C THR A 49 19.86 33.10 -19.00
N GLU A 50 20.71 32.21 -19.46
CA GLU A 50 21.00 30.94 -18.78
C GLU A 50 21.46 31.19 -17.33
N ILE A 51 20.94 30.36 -16.40
CA ILE A 51 21.32 30.40 -15.00
C ILE A 51 22.06 29.11 -14.65
N THR A 52 23.24 29.21 -14.12
CA THR A 52 24.05 28.08 -13.66
C THR A 52 24.09 28.05 -12.12
N PHE A 53 23.65 26.93 -11.55
CA PHE A 53 23.79 26.64 -10.12
C PHE A 53 24.95 25.67 -9.90
N THR A 54 25.96 26.07 -9.13
CA THR A 54 27.03 25.16 -8.71
C THR A 54 26.57 24.32 -7.54
N ILE A 55 26.57 22.98 -7.72
CA ILE A 55 26.25 21.99 -6.69
C ILE A 55 27.56 21.45 -6.12
N LYS A 56 27.74 21.57 -4.81
CA LYS A 56 28.87 20.99 -4.06
C LYS A 56 28.39 19.82 -3.22
N ILE A 57 29.04 18.67 -3.36
CA ILE A 57 28.70 17.43 -2.67
C ILE A 57 29.92 16.92 -1.94
N LYS A 58 29.81 16.71 -0.63
CA LYS A 58 30.83 16.01 0.15
C LYS A 58 30.42 14.55 0.33
N VAL A 59 31.14 13.66 -0.32
CA VAL A 59 31.02 12.22 -0.14
C VAL A 59 31.81 11.79 1.07
N ILE A 60 31.18 11.21 2.07
CA ILE A 60 31.83 10.69 3.27
C ILE A 60 32.19 9.22 3.07
N ASP A 61 33.21 8.73 3.78
CA ASP A 61 33.64 7.32 3.74
C ASP A 61 32.67 6.45 4.54
N ARG A 62 31.46 6.33 4.01
CA ARG A 62 30.38 5.51 4.59
C ARG A 62 29.44 5.05 3.49
N THR A 63 29.27 3.73 3.40
CA THR A 63 28.27 3.13 2.52
C THR A 63 26.99 2.83 3.30
N LEU A 64 25.84 3.30 2.82
CA LEU A 64 24.55 2.93 3.40
C LEU A 64 24.28 1.43 3.14
N PRO A 65 23.69 0.72 4.10
CA PRO A 65 23.24 -0.65 3.87
C PRO A 65 22.20 -0.68 2.74
N SER A 66 22.03 -1.85 2.14
CA SER A 66 20.92 -2.07 1.22
C SER A 66 19.57 -1.96 1.94
N VAL A 67 18.51 -1.65 1.20
CA VAL A 67 17.17 -1.32 1.74
C VAL A 67 16.61 -2.42 2.64
N GLU A 68 16.79 -3.68 2.27
CA GLU A 68 16.37 -4.84 3.06
C GLU A 68 17.04 -4.90 4.45
N ASN A 69 18.22 -4.31 4.59
CA ASN A 69 19.01 -4.27 5.83
C ASN A 69 18.82 -3.00 6.65
N TRP A 70 17.93 -2.09 6.23
CA TRP A 70 17.62 -0.93 7.04
C TRP A 70 16.89 -1.33 8.32
N SER A 71 17.39 -0.87 9.46
CA SER A 71 16.77 -1.11 10.78
C SER A 71 15.50 -0.30 11.00
N PHE A 72 15.31 0.78 10.26
CA PHE A 72 14.12 1.61 10.33
C PHE A 72 12.88 0.81 9.87
N HIS A 73 11.85 0.78 10.71
CA HIS A 73 10.58 0.11 10.41
C HIS A 73 9.61 1.11 9.78
N LEU A 74 9.55 1.13 8.46
CA LEU A 74 8.63 1.99 7.71
C LEU A 74 7.34 1.23 7.45
N ASP A 75 6.23 1.83 7.85
CA ASP A 75 4.87 1.37 7.59
C ASP A 75 4.05 2.51 6.96
N LEU A 76 4.10 2.61 5.65
CA LEU A 76 3.21 3.45 4.87
C LEU A 76 2.02 2.61 4.42
N TRP A 77 0.82 3.04 4.76
CA TRP A 77 -0.41 2.32 4.43
C TRP A 77 -0.65 2.31 2.93
N GLN A 78 -1.01 1.15 2.40
CA GLN A 78 -1.26 0.97 1.00
C GLN A 78 -2.76 0.91 0.72
N TYR A 79 -3.18 1.57 -0.38
CA TYR A 79 -4.56 1.64 -0.84
C TYR A 79 -4.67 1.05 -2.27
N PRO A 80 -4.57 -0.28 -2.42
CA PRO A 80 -4.52 -0.91 -3.74
C PRO A 80 -5.78 -0.66 -4.57
N LEU A 81 -6.94 -0.53 -3.92
CA LEU A 81 -8.21 -0.31 -4.63
C LEU A 81 -8.34 1.11 -5.20
N ASN A 82 -7.78 2.12 -4.54
CA ASN A 82 -7.82 3.49 -5.06
C ASN A 82 -7.12 3.60 -6.42
N ILE A 83 -5.98 2.91 -6.59
CA ILE A 83 -5.26 2.88 -7.88
C ILE A 83 -6.13 2.21 -8.96
N LEU A 84 -6.78 1.11 -8.61
CA LEU A 84 -7.71 0.41 -9.50
C LEU A 84 -8.90 1.28 -9.90
N GLU A 85 -9.55 1.92 -8.94
CA GLU A 85 -10.72 2.78 -9.17
C GLU A 85 -10.38 3.97 -10.07
N ILE A 86 -9.26 4.65 -9.80
CA ILE A 86 -8.77 5.75 -10.64
C ILE A 86 -8.53 5.26 -12.06
N THR A 87 -7.83 4.12 -12.23
CA THR A 87 -7.55 3.55 -13.54
C THR A 87 -8.84 3.19 -14.28
N ASN A 88 -9.77 2.51 -13.61
CA ASN A 88 -11.04 2.10 -14.20
C ASN A 88 -11.96 3.30 -14.51
N SER A 89 -11.86 4.39 -13.76
CA SER A 89 -12.62 5.61 -14.06
C SER A 89 -12.15 6.30 -15.35
N HIS A 90 -10.85 6.21 -15.65
CA HIS A 90 -10.27 6.74 -16.89
C HIS A 90 -10.44 5.81 -18.09
N ASN A 91 -10.71 4.52 -17.86
CA ASN A 91 -10.92 3.53 -18.92
C ASN A 91 -12.16 2.66 -18.68
N PRO A 92 -13.37 3.24 -18.67
CA PRO A 92 -14.59 2.52 -18.31
C PRO A 92 -14.99 1.40 -19.27
N ALA A 93 -14.48 1.41 -20.51
CA ALA A 93 -14.75 0.37 -21.50
C ALA A 93 -13.93 -0.90 -21.27
N ASN A 94 -12.76 -0.81 -20.64
CA ASN A 94 -11.85 -1.92 -20.39
C ASN A 94 -11.45 -1.95 -18.91
N LYS A 95 -12.43 -2.21 -18.06
CA LYS A 95 -12.20 -2.26 -16.60
C LYS A 95 -11.34 -3.45 -16.22
N ILE A 96 -10.34 -3.17 -15.40
CA ILE A 96 -9.52 -4.19 -14.74
C ILE A 96 -10.33 -4.76 -13.59
N GLU A 97 -10.38 -6.09 -13.49
CA GLU A 97 -11.04 -6.78 -12.40
C GLU A 97 -10.21 -6.73 -11.12
N MET A 98 -10.88 -6.52 -10.00
CA MET A 98 -10.25 -6.48 -8.69
C MET A 98 -9.56 -7.82 -8.36
N TRP A 99 -8.34 -7.73 -7.86
CA TRP A 99 -7.45 -8.86 -7.52
C TRP A 99 -7.05 -9.75 -8.69
N SER A 100 -7.29 -9.31 -9.94
CA SER A 100 -6.76 -9.96 -11.15
C SER A 100 -5.24 -9.80 -11.25
N ASN A 101 -4.60 -10.49 -12.19
CA ASN A 101 -3.17 -10.31 -12.46
C ASN A 101 -2.88 -8.90 -12.98
N GLU A 102 -3.79 -8.36 -13.77
CA GLU A 102 -3.73 -7.01 -14.33
C GLU A 102 -3.79 -5.95 -13.24
N HIS A 103 -4.66 -6.14 -12.22
CA HIS A 103 -4.70 -5.26 -11.06
C HIS A 103 -3.36 -5.28 -10.30
N LEU A 104 -2.80 -6.44 -10.01
CA LEU A 104 -1.52 -6.53 -9.33
C LEU A 104 -0.37 -5.94 -10.15
N ALA A 105 -0.36 -6.17 -11.48
CA ALA A 105 0.63 -5.56 -12.36
C ALA A 105 0.56 -4.02 -12.35
N LEU A 106 -0.66 -3.46 -12.23
CA LEU A 106 -0.86 -2.02 -12.09
C LEU A 106 -0.20 -1.43 -10.83
N LEU A 107 -0.15 -2.21 -9.75
CA LEU A 107 0.44 -1.77 -8.47
C LEU A 107 1.98 -1.79 -8.48
N GLU A 108 2.60 -2.59 -9.34
CA GLU A 108 4.02 -2.96 -9.24
C GLU A 108 4.96 -1.74 -9.18
N SER A 109 4.77 -0.76 -10.05
CA SER A 109 5.66 0.41 -10.12
C SER A 109 5.62 1.24 -8.83
N ALA A 110 4.44 1.50 -8.30
CA ALA A 110 4.26 2.26 -7.05
C ALA A 110 4.84 1.51 -5.85
N TYR A 111 4.61 0.20 -5.76
CA TYR A 111 5.09 -0.61 -4.64
C TYR A 111 6.60 -0.84 -4.68
N LYS A 112 7.21 -0.88 -5.86
CA LYS A 112 8.68 -0.88 -5.98
C LYS A 112 9.30 0.44 -5.49
N ILE A 113 8.63 1.57 -5.70
CA ILE A 113 9.05 2.85 -5.11
C ILE A 113 8.97 2.78 -3.59
N LEU A 114 7.85 2.29 -3.03
CA LEU A 114 7.71 2.10 -1.58
C LEU A 114 8.81 1.19 -1.02
N TYR A 115 9.09 0.05 -1.65
CA TYR A 115 10.19 -0.83 -1.25
C TYR A 115 11.53 -0.10 -1.24
N ASN A 116 11.85 0.65 -2.30
CA ASN A 116 13.11 1.41 -2.39
C ASN A 116 13.21 2.53 -1.34
N CYS A 117 12.09 3.01 -0.82
CA CYS A 117 12.03 3.93 0.32
C CYS A 117 12.12 3.23 1.67
N GLY A 118 12.19 1.90 1.71
CA GLY A 118 12.34 1.12 2.93
C GLY A 118 11.03 0.57 3.52
N GLN A 119 9.95 0.53 2.75
CA GLN A 119 8.68 -0.10 3.20
C GLN A 119 8.91 -1.53 3.67
N LYS A 120 8.40 -1.85 4.86
CA LYS A 120 8.56 -3.16 5.52
C LYS A 120 7.25 -3.94 5.61
N VAL A 121 6.13 -3.25 5.56
CA VAL A 121 4.82 -3.73 5.99
C VAL A 121 3.87 -3.83 4.81
N ILE A 122 3.10 -4.91 4.76
CA ILE A 122 1.99 -5.12 3.83
C ILE A 122 0.71 -4.70 4.55
N SER A 123 -0.05 -3.73 4.01
CA SER A 123 -1.41 -3.44 4.48
C SER A 123 -2.39 -4.36 3.78
N ALA A 124 -2.99 -5.29 4.51
CA ALA A 124 -3.98 -6.24 4.01
C ALA A 124 -5.33 -6.01 4.70
N TYR A 125 -6.42 -6.27 3.99
CA TYR A 125 -7.78 -6.01 4.46
C TYR A 125 -8.52 -7.33 4.64
N ILE A 126 -8.93 -7.63 5.88
CA ILE A 126 -9.63 -8.87 6.25
C ILE A 126 -11.12 -8.67 6.49
N MET A 127 -11.57 -7.40 6.47
CA MET A 127 -12.98 -7.01 6.57
C MET A 127 -13.23 -5.75 5.73
N ASP A 128 -14.44 -5.61 5.19
CA ASP A 128 -14.85 -4.41 4.46
C ASP A 128 -14.88 -3.17 5.35
N GLY A 129 -14.57 -2.02 4.76
CA GLY A 129 -14.74 -0.72 5.37
C GLY A 129 -13.51 -0.17 6.08
N ALA A 130 -12.48 -0.98 6.34
CA ALA A 130 -11.21 -0.48 6.81
C ALA A 130 -10.56 0.38 5.71
N LEU A 131 -10.23 1.63 6.01
CA LEU A 131 -9.66 2.59 5.06
C LEU A 131 -10.49 2.70 3.75
N GLY A 132 -11.80 2.45 3.80
CA GLY A 132 -12.67 2.45 2.63
C GLY A 132 -12.47 1.27 1.66
N ALA A 133 -11.70 0.26 2.04
CA ALA A 133 -11.38 -0.88 1.19
C ALA A 133 -12.41 -2.02 1.30
N GLU A 134 -12.44 -2.85 0.25
CA GLU A 134 -13.10 -4.15 0.30
C GLU A 134 -12.15 -5.23 0.85
N SER A 135 -12.72 -6.19 1.57
CA SER A 135 -11.97 -7.31 2.14
C SER A 135 -11.26 -8.13 1.06
N MET A 136 -10.01 -8.52 1.35
CA MET A 136 -9.25 -9.51 0.57
C MET A 136 -9.62 -10.95 0.96
N VAL A 137 -10.39 -11.11 2.02
CA VAL A 137 -10.92 -12.41 2.46
C VAL A 137 -12.42 -12.42 2.24
N LYS A 138 -12.90 -13.38 1.46
CA LYS A 138 -14.35 -13.52 1.26
C LYS A 138 -14.93 -14.35 2.40
N TRP A 139 -15.74 -13.74 3.22
CA TRP A 139 -16.51 -14.41 4.28
C TRP A 139 -17.77 -15.03 3.64
N ILE A 140 -18.00 -16.30 3.84
CA ILE A 140 -19.06 -17.06 3.18
C ILE A 140 -19.89 -17.79 4.24
N LYS A 141 -21.18 -17.51 4.25
CA LYS A 141 -22.15 -18.33 4.97
C LYS A 141 -22.77 -19.29 3.99
N LYS A 142 -22.46 -20.57 4.14
CA LYS A 142 -22.99 -21.66 3.30
C LYS A 142 -24.50 -21.84 3.50
N ALA A 143 -25.17 -22.42 2.52
CA ALA A 143 -26.60 -22.72 2.59
C ALA A 143 -26.98 -23.61 3.80
N ASN A 144 -26.04 -24.42 4.31
CA ASN A 144 -26.24 -25.25 5.52
C ASN A 144 -25.92 -24.51 6.83
N GLY A 145 -25.67 -23.19 6.76
CA GLY A 145 -25.35 -22.33 7.90
C GLY A 145 -23.90 -22.32 8.38
N LYS A 146 -23.03 -23.16 7.82
CA LYS A 146 -21.59 -23.14 8.16
C LYS A 146 -20.90 -21.91 7.59
N TRP A 147 -19.84 -21.46 8.27
CA TRP A 147 -18.99 -20.38 7.82
C TRP A 147 -17.73 -20.94 7.15
N GLU A 148 -17.35 -20.36 6.05
CA GLU A 148 -16.12 -20.62 5.30
C GLU A 148 -15.48 -19.30 4.89
N TYR A 149 -14.16 -19.33 4.65
CA TYR A 149 -13.38 -18.15 4.27
C TYR A 149 -12.53 -18.48 3.05
N ASP A 150 -12.64 -17.64 2.02
CA ASP A 150 -11.78 -17.73 0.84
C ASP A 150 -10.65 -16.71 0.96
N PHE A 151 -9.44 -17.21 1.09
CA PHE A 151 -8.22 -16.42 1.24
C PHE A 151 -7.49 -16.17 -0.11
N THR A 152 -8.08 -16.53 -1.24
CA THR A 152 -7.41 -16.50 -2.54
C THR A 152 -6.84 -15.12 -2.88
N ALA A 153 -7.63 -14.05 -2.71
CA ALA A 153 -7.17 -12.68 -3.00
C ALA A 153 -6.12 -12.21 -1.98
N PHE A 154 -6.32 -12.54 -0.70
CA PHE A 154 -5.34 -12.25 0.36
C PHE A 154 -3.98 -12.91 0.06
N ASP A 155 -3.98 -14.19 -0.24
CA ASP A 155 -2.77 -14.95 -0.56
C ASP A 155 -2.04 -14.40 -1.78
N LYS A 156 -2.80 -14.11 -2.83
CA LYS A 156 -2.26 -13.58 -4.06
C LYS A 156 -1.60 -12.22 -3.84
N TYR A 157 -2.27 -11.32 -3.13
CA TYR A 157 -1.75 -10.00 -2.81
C TYR A 157 -0.49 -10.07 -1.94
N VAL A 158 -0.56 -10.77 -0.81
CA VAL A 158 0.57 -10.91 0.11
C VAL A 158 1.78 -11.56 -0.58
N THR A 159 1.57 -12.66 -1.33
CA THR A 159 2.65 -13.33 -2.07
C THR A 159 3.30 -12.39 -3.08
N THR A 160 2.49 -11.60 -3.79
CA THR A 160 2.99 -10.66 -4.80
C THR A 160 3.84 -9.57 -4.15
N LEU A 161 3.39 -8.95 -3.06
CA LEU A 161 4.17 -7.91 -2.37
C LEU A 161 5.47 -8.48 -1.77
N MET A 162 5.42 -9.69 -1.23
CA MET A 162 6.63 -10.39 -0.76
C MET A 162 7.63 -10.61 -1.88
N SER A 163 7.17 -10.94 -3.09
CA SER A 163 8.04 -11.09 -4.26
C SER A 163 8.70 -9.79 -4.68
N TRP A 164 8.11 -8.65 -4.36
CA TRP A 164 8.67 -7.31 -4.57
C TRP A 164 9.57 -6.82 -3.41
N GLY A 165 9.76 -7.65 -2.37
CA GLY A 165 10.65 -7.37 -1.23
C GLY A 165 9.95 -6.83 0.01
N ILE A 166 8.66 -6.50 -0.02
CA ILE A 166 7.91 -6.04 1.15
C ILE A 166 7.41 -7.29 1.89
N SER A 167 8.14 -7.74 2.94
CA SER A 167 7.91 -9.08 3.49
C SER A 167 8.09 -9.23 5.01
N LYS A 168 8.36 -8.12 5.72
CA LYS A 168 8.69 -8.20 7.15
C LYS A 168 7.47 -8.35 8.05
N GLN A 169 6.36 -7.72 7.69
CA GLN A 169 5.14 -7.74 8.49
C GLN A 169 3.90 -7.65 7.58
N ILE A 170 2.80 -8.25 8.03
CA ILE A 170 1.48 -8.17 7.39
C ILE A 170 0.54 -7.55 8.43
N ASN A 171 0.08 -6.33 8.17
CA ASN A 171 -0.93 -5.65 8.99
C ASN A 171 -2.30 -5.96 8.42
N CYS A 172 -3.13 -6.66 9.20
CA CYS A 172 -4.46 -7.07 8.81
C CYS A 172 -5.51 -6.12 9.40
N PHE A 173 -6.07 -5.27 8.56
CA PHE A 173 -7.18 -4.36 8.87
C PHE A 173 -8.52 -5.06 8.67
N SER A 174 -9.53 -4.93 9.47
CA SER A 174 -9.54 -4.53 10.87
C SER A 174 -10.69 -5.25 11.56
N PRO A 175 -10.49 -5.83 12.73
CA PRO A 175 -11.60 -6.33 13.54
C PRO A 175 -12.57 -5.22 13.94
N TYR A 176 -12.05 -4.03 14.17
CA TYR A 176 -12.83 -2.84 14.46
C TYR A 176 -12.25 -1.64 13.71
N GLY A 177 -13.08 -0.97 12.97
CA GLY A 177 -12.72 0.16 12.15
C GLY A 177 -13.89 1.13 11.97
N TRP A 178 -13.82 1.98 10.98
CA TRP A 178 -14.82 3.00 10.65
C TRP A 178 -16.22 2.41 10.35
N ASN A 179 -16.31 1.13 10.06
CA ASN A 179 -17.58 0.42 9.87
C ASN A 179 -18.33 0.15 11.19
N GLY A 180 -17.74 0.45 12.36
CA GLY A 180 -18.36 0.26 13.67
C GLY A 180 -18.55 -1.21 14.08
N GLY A 181 -17.72 -2.13 13.58
CA GLY A 181 -17.79 -3.55 13.88
C GLY A 181 -18.78 -4.35 13.04
N LYS A 182 -19.31 -3.76 11.95
CA LYS A 182 -20.16 -4.48 10.99
C LYS A 182 -19.36 -5.58 10.28
N ILE A 183 -20.01 -6.74 10.07
CA ILE A 183 -19.42 -7.89 9.40
C ILE A 183 -20.13 -8.12 8.07
N SER A 184 -19.39 -7.94 6.97
CA SER A 184 -19.87 -8.20 5.62
C SER A 184 -19.57 -9.64 5.21
N PHE A 185 -20.51 -10.32 4.56
CA PHE A 185 -20.35 -11.69 4.13
C PHE A 185 -21.23 -12.02 2.92
N TRP A 186 -20.88 -13.07 2.19
CA TRP A 186 -21.71 -13.65 1.13
C TRP A 186 -22.59 -14.73 1.72
N ASP A 187 -23.92 -14.62 1.58
CA ASP A 187 -24.87 -15.65 1.98
C ASP A 187 -25.28 -16.48 0.75
N GLU A 188 -24.87 -17.76 0.73
CA GLU A 188 -25.20 -18.65 -0.39
C GLU A 188 -26.69 -18.98 -0.49
N SER A 189 -27.42 -18.94 0.62
CA SER A 189 -28.86 -19.28 0.63
C SER A 189 -29.70 -18.28 -0.16
N VAL A 190 -29.25 -17.03 -0.22
CA VAL A 190 -29.92 -15.93 -0.95
C VAL A 190 -29.07 -15.37 -2.08
N ASN A 191 -27.87 -15.93 -2.28
CA ASN A 191 -26.90 -15.57 -3.34
C ASN A 191 -26.61 -14.07 -3.40
N LYS A 192 -26.31 -13.46 -2.25
CA LYS A 192 -25.97 -12.04 -2.18
C LYS A 192 -25.08 -11.68 -0.99
N LYS A 193 -24.41 -10.54 -1.07
CA LYS A 193 -23.66 -9.92 0.03
C LYS A 193 -24.63 -9.36 1.05
N LEU A 194 -24.45 -9.72 2.32
CA LEU A 194 -25.20 -9.24 3.48
C LEU A 194 -24.26 -8.61 4.49
N ILE A 195 -24.84 -7.90 5.46
CA ILE A 195 -24.12 -7.27 6.56
C ILE A 195 -24.80 -7.64 7.88
N ILE A 196 -24.02 -8.15 8.82
CA ILE A 196 -24.42 -8.27 10.22
C ILE A 196 -24.10 -6.94 10.91
N ASN A 197 -25.14 -6.28 11.44
CA ASN A 197 -24.96 -5.09 12.25
C ASN A 197 -24.69 -5.53 13.69
N THR A 198 -23.43 -5.57 14.07
CA THR A 198 -22.98 -5.98 15.39
C THR A 198 -22.00 -4.95 15.97
N SER A 199 -21.64 -5.11 17.23
CA SER A 199 -20.74 -4.22 17.94
C SER A 199 -19.71 -5.03 18.72
N PRO A 200 -18.48 -4.53 18.89
CA PRO A 200 -17.50 -5.13 19.76
C PRO A 200 -18.08 -5.43 21.15
N GLY A 201 -17.77 -6.61 21.68
CA GLY A 201 -18.29 -7.08 22.97
C GLY A 201 -19.67 -7.73 22.93
N SER A 202 -20.42 -7.63 21.82
CA SER A 202 -21.65 -8.44 21.65
C SER A 202 -21.30 -9.91 21.43
N GLN A 203 -22.21 -10.80 21.84
CA GLN A 203 -22.00 -12.24 21.67
C GLN A 203 -21.82 -12.60 20.18
N GLU A 204 -22.66 -12.07 19.31
CA GLU A 204 -22.57 -12.35 17.88
C GLU A 204 -21.26 -11.88 17.27
N TYR A 205 -20.76 -10.67 17.62
CA TYR A 205 -19.46 -10.18 17.19
C TYR A 205 -18.34 -11.13 17.63
N THR A 206 -18.33 -11.49 18.91
CA THR A 206 -17.31 -12.37 19.49
C THR A 206 -17.30 -13.74 18.82
N GLU A 207 -18.44 -14.39 18.67
CA GLU A 207 -18.54 -15.69 18.01
C GLU A 207 -18.07 -15.68 16.55
N ARG A 208 -18.40 -14.63 15.79
CA ARG A 208 -17.99 -14.53 14.38
C ARG A 208 -16.50 -14.31 14.24
N TRP A 209 -15.95 -13.40 15.03
CA TRP A 209 -14.50 -13.13 15.00
C TRP A 209 -13.69 -14.29 15.57
N ASP A 210 -14.15 -14.98 16.61
CA ASP A 210 -13.46 -16.14 17.15
C ASP A 210 -13.36 -17.27 16.10
N HIS A 211 -14.48 -17.57 15.43
CA HIS A 211 -14.49 -18.55 14.34
C HIS A 211 -13.54 -18.12 13.19
N PHE A 212 -13.61 -16.87 12.74
CA PHE A 212 -12.73 -16.37 11.70
C PHE A 212 -11.25 -16.43 12.10
N LEU A 213 -10.92 -15.92 13.27
CA LEU A 213 -9.53 -15.85 13.72
C LEU A 213 -8.92 -17.25 13.95
N THR A 214 -9.73 -18.23 14.32
CA THR A 214 -9.30 -19.64 14.43
C THR A 214 -8.90 -20.19 13.05
N GLU A 215 -9.76 -20.01 12.05
CA GLU A 215 -9.49 -20.44 10.67
C GLU A 215 -8.33 -19.64 10.04
N PHE A 216 -8.32 -18.33 10.25
CA PHE A 216 -7.27 -17.45 9.75
C PHE A 216 -5.90 -17.78 10.36
N ARG A 217 -5.84 -18.04 11.67
CA ARG A 217 -4.61 -18.50 12.32
C ARG A 217 -4.12 -19.79 11.67
N THR A 218 -4.99 -20.76 11.47
CA THR A 218 -4.65 -22.04 10.83
C THR A 218 -4.09 -21.80 9.41
N HIS A 219 -4.76 -20.94 8.64
CA HIS A 219 -4.31 -20.56 7.30
C HIS A 219 -2.92 -19.90 7.34
N LEU A 220 -2.71 -18.91 8.21
CA LEU A 220 -1.44 -18.19 8.34
C LEU A 220 -0.28 -19.11 8.77
N VAL A 221 -0.54 -20.06 9.67
CA VAL A 221 0.47 -21.08 10.07
C VAL A 221 0.85 -21.95 8.87
N ASN A 222 -0.14 -22.44 8.11
CA ASN A 222 0.08 -23.25 6.92
C ASN A 222 0.88 -22.50 5.82
N ARG A 223 0.71 -21.18 5.74
CA ARG A 223 1.45 -20.29 4.83
C ARG A 223 2.82 -19.86 5.37
N GLY A 224 3.15 -20.14 6.63
CA GLY A 224 4.37 -19.64 7.29
C GLY A 224 4.36 -18.12 7.52
N TRP A 225 3.18 -17.52 7.66
CA TRP A 225 3.00 -16.08 7.82
C TRP A 225 2.55 -15.66 9.21
N PHE A 226 2.20 -16.60 10.09
CA PHE A 226 1.61 -16.29 11.40
C PHE A 226 2.49 -15.36 12.23
N ASP A 227 3.79 -15.65 12.36
CA ASP A 227 4.72 -14.88 13.21
C ASP A 227 5.02 -13.46 12.69
N LYS A 228 4.60 -13.14 11.48
CA LYS A 228 4.74 -11.81 10.88
C LYS A 228 3.41 -11.09 10.67
N THR A 229 2.30 -11.67 11.08
CA THR A 229 0.97 -11.09 10.95
C THR A 229 0.54 -10.38 12.22
N VAL A 230 0.00 -9.19 12.08
CA VAL A 230 -0.54 -8.36 13.16
C VAL A 230 -1.97 -7.99 12.82
N LEU A 231 -2.87 -8.11 13.80
CA LEU A 231 -4.20 -7.49 13.69
C LEU A 231 -4.05 -6.00 13.96
N TYR A 232 -4.44 -5.21 12.99
CA TYR A 232 -4.29 -3.76 13.04
C TYR A 232 -5.66 -3.12 13.24
N MET A 233 -5.72 -2.16 14.15
CA MET A 233 -6.93 -1.38 14.40
C MET A 233 -6.91 -0.14 13.54
N ASP A 234 -8.06 0.24 13.00
CA ASP A 234 -8.23 1.48 12.28
C ASP A 234 -8.30 2.68 13.25
N GLU A 235 -8.14 3.89 12.73
CA GLU A 235 -8.30 5.11 13.53
C GLU A 235 -9.77 5.26 13.91
N VAL A 236 -10.06 5.04 15.17
CA VAL A 236 -11.42 5.23 15.74
C VAL A 236 -11.33 6.15 16.94
N SER A 237 -12.30 7.06 17.06
CA SER A 237 -12.39 7.92 18.24
C SER A 237 -12.78 7.09 19.47
N GLU A 238 -12.15 7.35 20.62
CA GLU A 238 -12.65 6.90 21.90
C GLU A 238 -14.00 7.58 22.17
N ASN A 239 -15.10 6.82 22.19
CA ASN A 239 -16.43 7.26 22.63
C ASN A 239 -16.81 6.55 23.91
#